data_1d0f2ce5813085783b2210f6ba975a4c
#
_entry.id   1d0f2ce5813085783b2210f6ba975a4c
#
_cell.length_a   1.000
_cell.length_b   1.000
_cell.length_c   1.000
_cell.angle_alpha   90.00
_cell.angle_beta   90.00
_cell.angle_gamma   90.00
#
_symmetry.space_group_name_H-M   'P 1'
#
loop_
_entity.id
_entity.type
_entity.pdbx_description
1 polymer ?
#
loop_
_entity_poly.entity_id
_entity_poly.type
_entity_poly.pdbx_seq_one_letter_code
_entity_poly.pdbx_strand_id
1 'polypeptide(L)'
;MTDFLHTLNDRQLEAVKQVEGPVLIMAGAGSGKTKALTCRIAYMLSLGIRPSEILAITFTNKAAKEMRDRVHSLVGPAADKIWMYTFHSFGARFLRREINNYPPYTDKFTIYDSDDSKQLVKNVLKELNLDDKQFQPRSIQSSISTAKNQLLSPQAFRRQAGGNFYNQKAADVYDLYDKHMKQNN
;
A
#
# COMPACT_ATOMS: atom_id res chain seq x y z
N MET A 1 -34.15 -3.63 -3.03
CA MET A 1 -32.83 -3.40 -2.49
C MET A 1 -31.88 -2.56 -3.38
N THR A 2 -32.35 -2.02 -4.48
CA THR A 2 -31.54 -1.22 -5.44
C THR A 2 -32.00 0.23 -5.54
N ASP A 3 -32.70 0.74 -4.54
CA ASP A 3 -33.30 2.07 -4.51
C ASP A 3 -32.23 3.19 -4.61
N PHE A 4 -31.00 2.93 -4.13
CA PHE A 4 -29.88 3.87 -4.22
C PHE A 4 -29.45 4.18 -5.68
N LEU A 5 -29.78 3.34 -6.66
CA LEU A 5 -29.43 3.59 -8.06
C LEU A 5 -30.18 4.79 -8.64
N HIS A 6 -31.41 5.07 -8.17
CA HIS A 6 -32.19 6.23 -8.61
C HIS A 6 -31.62 7.57 -8.15
N THR A 7 -30.69 7.54 -7.21
CA THR A 7 -30.00 8.76 -6.71
C THR A 7 -28.78 9.14 -7.52
N LEU A 8 -28.43 8.36 -8.54
CA LEU A 8 -27.25 8.52 -9.40
C LEU A 8 -27.64 9.24 -10.68
N ASN A 9 -26.73 10.08 -11.20
CA ASN A 9 -26.87 10.58 -12.57
C ASN A 9 -26.43 9.48 -13.58
N ASP A 10 -26.74 9.68 -14.87
CA ASP A 10 -26.50 8.68 -15.92
C ASP A 10 -25.03 8.18 -15.95
N ARG A 11 -24.06 9.09 -15.83
CA ARG A 11 -22.63 8.74 -15.84
C ARG A 11 -22.22 7.96 -14.59
N GLN A 12 -22.75 8.32 -13.45
CA GLN A 12 -22.52 7.56 -12.21
C GLN A 12 -23.16 6.18 -12.30
N LEU A 13 -24.38 6.09 -12.85
CA LEU A 13 -25.08 4.83 -13.02
C LEU A 13 -24.35 3.90 -13.98
N GLU A 14 -23.85 4.42 -15.09
CA GLU A 14 -23.00 3.68 -16.04
C GLU A 14 -21.78 3.10 -15.33
N ALA A 15 -21.02 3.95 -14.60
CA ALA A 15 -19.84 3.51 -13.84
C ALA A 15 -20.16 2.49 -12.75
N VAL A 16 -21.30 2.59 -12.11
CA VAL A 16 -21.75 1.65 -11.06
C VAL A 16 -22.10 0.28 -11.66
N LYS A 17 -22.76 0.25 -12.81
CA LYS A 17 -23.21 -1.00 -13.46
C LYS A 17 -22.09 -1.74 -14.19
N GLN A 18 -21.02 -1.05 -14.60
CA GLN A 18 -19.90 -1.70 -15.26
C GLN A 18 -19.05 -2.46 -14.25
N VAL A 19 -19.38 -3.70 -13.91
CA VAL A 19 -18.65 -4.52 -12.92
C VAL A 19 -17.53 -5.33 -13.53
N GLU A 20 -17.59 -5.66 -14.81
CA GLU A 20 -16.59 -6.47 -15.49
C GLU A 20 -15.47 -5.61 -16.11
N GLY A 21 -14.24 -6.09 -16.01
CA GLY A 21 -13.07 -5.45 -16.58
C GLY A 21 -12.57 -4.21 -15.83
N PRO A 22 -11.46 -3.62 -16.28
CA PRO A 22 -10.89 -2.41 -15.69
C PRO A 22 -11.75 -1.17 -16.03
N VAL A 23 -12.09 -0.38 -15.01
CA VAL A 23 -12.87 0.86 -15.15
C VAL A 23 -12.11 2.02 -14.52
N LEU A 24 -11.92 3.10 -15.27
CA LEU A 24 -11.37 4.35 -14.77
C LEU A 24 -12.47 5.42 -14.72
N ILE A 25 -12.72 5.95 -13.51
CA ILE A 25 -13.69 7.05 -13.31
C ILE A 25 -12.91 8.36 -13.15
N MET A 26 -12.95 9.19 -14.17
CA MET A 26 -12.37 10.53 -14.14
C MET A 26 -13.44 11.54 -13.70
N ALA A 27 -13.22 12.17 -12.55
CA ALA A 27 -14.23 13.02 -11.95
C ALA A 27 -13.60 14.13 -11.08
N GLY A 28 -14.08 15.35 -11.21
CA GLY A 28 -13.63 16.51 -10.45
C GLY A 28 -14.02 16.46 -8.96
N ALA A 29 -13.55 17.42 -8.17
CA ALA A 29 -13.98 17.57 -6.78
C ALA A 29 -15.50 17.83 -6.73
N GLY A 30 -16.20 17.26 -5.76
CA GLY A 30 -17.66 17.43 -5.61
C GLY A 30 -18.54 16.64 -6.58
N SER A 31 -17.97 15.94 -7.58
CA SER A 31 -18.73 15.19 -8.60
C SER A 31 -19.41 13.91 -8.11
N GLY A 32 -19.24 13.56 -6.82
CA GLY A 32 -19.83 12.35 -6.25
C GLY A 32 -19.04 11.06 -6.48
N LYS A 33 -17.73 11.12 -6.75
CA LYS A 33 -16.85 9.94 -6.89
C LYS A 33 -17.05 8.88 -5.81
N THR A 34 -17.02 9.32 -4.54
CA THR A 34 -17.19 8.41 -3.39
C THR A 34 -18.60 7.81 -3.37
N LYS A 35 -19.62 8.58 -3.77
CA LYS A 35 -20.99 8.07 -3.90
C LYS A 35 -21.07 6.99 -4.97
N ALA A 36 -20.52 7.22 -6.15
CA ALA A 36 -20.47 6.23 -7.22
C ALA A 36 -19.74 4.96 -6.77
N LEU A 37 -18.58 5.09 -6.09
CA LEU A 37 -17.83 3.94 -5.59
C LEU A 37 -18.59 3.13 -4.55
N THR A 38 -19.22 3.79 -3.57
CA THR A 38 -20.00 3.08 -2.52
C THR A 38 -21.26 2.43 -3.09
N CYS A 39 -21.94 3.09 -4.06
CA CYS A 39 -23.06 2.49 -4.78
C CYS A 39 -22.62 1.31 -5.67
N ARG A 40 -21.42 1.36 -6.28
CA ARG A 40 -20.85 0.24 -7.03
C ARG A 40 -20.63 -0.99 -6.13
N ILE A 41 -20.09 -0.79 -4.93
CA ILE A 41 -19.95 -1.87 -3.95
C ILE A 41 -21.31 -2.47 -3.59
N ALA A 42 -22.30 -1.64 -3.29
CA ALA A 42 -23.65 -2.09 -2.99
C ALA A 42 -24.29 -2.82 -4.18
N TYR A 43 -24.05 -2.36 -5.40
CA TYR A 43 -24.53 -3.01 -6.61
C TYR A 43 -23.89 -4.38 -6.83
N MET A 44 -22.57 -4.52 -6.65
CA MET A 44 -21.90 -5.83 -6.73
C MET A 44 -22.49 -6.84 -5.74
N LEU A 45 -22.78 -6.41 -4.50
CA LEU A 45 -23.47 -7.28 -3.53
C LEU A 45 -24.88 -7.67 -3.98
N SER A 46 -25.62 -6.76 -4.62
CA SER A 46 -26.96 -7.06 -5.16
C SER A 46 -26.94 -8.07 -6.32
N LEU A 47 -25.80 -8.19 -7.02
CA LEU A 47 -25.56 -9.21 -8.04
C LEU A 47 -25.10 -10.56 -7.47
N GLY A 48 -24.99 -10.68 -6.13
CA GLY A 48 -24.59 -11.92 -5.47
C GLY A 48 -23.08 -12.10 -5.28
N ILE A 49 -22.26 -11.09 -5.60
CA ILE A 49 -20.82 -11.12 -5.32
C ILE A 49 -20.64 -11.13 -3.80
N ARG A 50 -19.86 -12.08 -3.30
CA ARG A 50 -19.66 -12.24 -1.87
C ARG A 50 -18.89 -11.06 -1.27
N PRO A 51 -19.26 -10.54 -0.10
CA PRO A 51 -18.53 -9.43 0.53
C PRO A 51 -17.04 -9.67 0.68
N SER A 52 -16.63 -10.92 0.97
CA SER A 52 -15.23 -11.32 1.12
C SER A 52 -14.42 -11.29 -0.19
N GLU A 53 -15.07 -11.17 -1.33
CA GLU A 53 -14.43 -11.07 -2.65
C GLU A 53 -14.24 -9.61 -3.10
N ILE A 54 -14.73 -8.66 -2.30
CA ILE A 54 -14.63 -7.23 -2.60
C ILE A 54 -13.52 -6.62 -1.75
N LEU A 55 -12.56 -6.00 -2.45
CA LEU A 55 -11.50 -5.19 -1.85
C LEU A 55 -11.64 -3.73 -2.28
N ALA A 56 -11.82 -2.83 -1.32
CA ALA A 56 -11.88 -1.39 -1.54
C ALA A 56 -10.73 -0.69 -0.81
N ILE A 57 -9.89 0.01 -1.54
CA ILE A 57 -8.69 0.65 -0.99
C ILE A 57 -8.82 2.17 -1.09
N THR A 58 -8.42 2.85 -0.02
CA THR A 58 -8.34 4.31 0.05
C THR A 58 -6.95 4.76 0.47
N PHE A 59 -6.71 6.07 0.43
CA PHE A 59 -5.43 6.63 0.82
C PHE A 59 -5.32 6.90 2.33
N THR A 60 -6.42 7.29 2.99
CA THR A 60 -6.42 7.68 4.39
C THR A 60 -7.37 6.84 5.23
N ASN A 61 -7.04 6.66 6.51
CA ASN A 61 -7.90 5.96 7.46
C ASN A 61 -9.27 6.63 7.60
N LYS A 62 -9.32 7.98 7.52
CA LYS A 62 -10.57 8.75 7.52
C LYS A 62 -11.44 8.35 6.32
N ALA A 63 -10.88 8.33 5.11
CA ALA A 63 -11.62 7.95 3.90
C ALA A 63 -12.08 6.48 3.95
N ALA A 64 -11.25 5.57 4.49
CA ALA A 64 -11.64 4.17 4.67
C ALA A 64 -12.82 4.02 5.64
N LYS A 65 -12.81 4.78 6.74
CA LYS A 65 -13.93 4.81 7.69
C LYS A 65 -15.19 5.38 7.04
N GLU A 66 -15.10 6.55 6.41
CA GLU A 66 -16.24 7.17 5.71
C GLU A 66 -16.84 6.25 4.64
N MET A 67 -16.00 5.55 3.89
CA MET A 67 -16.45 4.57 2.91
C MET A 67 -17.22 3.44 3.58
N ARG A 68 -16.68 2.87 4.67
CA ARG A 68 -17.33 1.78 5.42
C ARG A 68 -18.69 2.22 5.95
N ASP A 69 -18.76 3.39 6.57
CA ASP A 69 -20.01 3.95 7.14
C ASP A 69 -21.07 4.13 6.04
N ARG A 70 -20.67 4.64 4.87
CA ARG A 70 -21.56 4.81 3.71
C ARG A 70 -22.02 3.48 3.11
N VAL A 71 -21.12 2.51 2.95
CA VAL A 71 -21.51 1.18 2.46
C VAL A 71 -22.42 0.49 3.47
N HIS A 72 -22.13 0.59 4.76
CA HIS A 72 -22.97 0.05 5.82
C HIS A 72 -24.38 0.65 5.80
N SER A 73 -24.52 1.95 5.54
CA SER A 73 -25.84 2.58 5.38
C SER A 73 -26.64 2.07 4.18
N LEU A 74 -25.97 1.55 3.14
CA LEU A 74 -26.62 1.03 1.93
C LEU A 74 -26.99 -0.45 2.03
N VAL A 75 -26.14 -1.25 2.67
CA VAL A 75 -26.24 -2.73 2.62
C VAL A 75 -26.28 -3.40 4.00
N GLY A 76 -26.21 -2.59 5.09
CA GLY A 76 -26.26 -3.10 6.46
C GLY A 76 -25.02 -3.93 6.83
N PRO A 77 -25.19 -4.95 7.72
CA PRO A 77 -24.09 -5.73 8.28
C PRO A 77 -23.23 -6.49 7.25
N ALA A 78 -23.69 -6.65 6.01
CA ALA A 78 -22.87 -7.24 4.94
C ALA A 78 -21.59 -6.43 4.67
N ALA A 79 -21.62 -5.12 4.94
CA ALA A 79 -20.48 -4.23 4.81
C ALA A 79 -19.27 -4.64 5.67
N ASP A 80 -19.50 -5.23 6.84
CA ASP A 80 -18.44 -5.59 7.80
C ASP A 80 -17.52 -6.70 7.29
N LYS A 81 -17.98 -7.48 6.31
CA LYS A 81 -17.23 -8.56 5.69
C LYS A 81 -16.45 -8.13 4.45
N ILE A 82 -16.63 -6.88 4.00
CA ILE A 82 -15.90 -6.32 2.85
C ILE A 82 -14.51 -5.85 3.31
N TRP A 83 -13.51 -6.08 2.49
CA TRP A 83 -12.16 -5.62 2.75
C TRP A 83 -12.04 -4.14 2.38
N MET A 84 -12.30 -3.24 3.34
CA MET A 84 -12.19 -1.78 3.16
C MET A 84 -11.05 -1.21 4.01
N TYR A 85 -9.93 -0.88 3.38
CA TYR A 85 -8.68 -0.52 4.03
C TYR A 85 -7.95 0.62 3.32
N THR A 86 -6.92 1.16 3.96
CA THR A 86 -5.85 1.88 3.27
C THR A 86 -4.86 0.89 2.67
N PHE A 87 -4.02 1.32 1.71
CA PHE A 87 -2.95 0.48 1.18
C PHE A 87 -2.07 -0.11 2.29
N HIS A 88 -1.66 0.71 3.26
CA HIS A 88 -0.83 0.27 4.38
C HIS A 88 -1.54 -0.75 5.28
N SER A 89 -2.79 -0.47 5.65
CA SER A 89 -3.56 -1.39 6.52
C SER A 89 -3.86 -2.72 5.83
N PHE A 90 -4.16 -2.68 4.52
CA PHE A 90 -4.33 -3.88 3.72
C PHE A 90 -3.03 -4.67 3.63
N GLY A 91 -1.92 -3.99 3.28
CA GLY A 91 -0.59 -4.62 3.20
C GLY A 91 -0.19 -5.31 4.49
N ALA A 92 -0.33 -4.61 5.63
CA ALA A 92 -0.02 -5.20 6.94
C ALA A 92 -0.88 -6.43 7.25
N ARG A 93 -2.19 -6.37 6.97
CA ARG A 93 -3.10 -7.50 7.19
C ARG A 93 -2.81 -8.68 6.26
N PHE A 94 -2.56 -8.39 4.99
CA PHE A 94 -2.21 -9.39 3.99
C PHE A 94 -0.90 -10.09 4.34
N LEU A 95 0.14 -9.32 4.67
CA LEU A 95 1.45 -9.86 5.05
C LEU A 95 1.35 -10.71 6.33
N ARG A 96 0.61 -10.29 7.36
CA ARG A 96 0.44 -11.12 8.56
C ARG A 96 -0.19 -12.48 8.28
N ARG A 97 -0.96 -12.60 7.21
CA ARG A 97 -1.56 -13.87 6.80
C ARG A 97 -0.62 -14.73 5.96
N GLU A 98 0.16 -14.10 5.09
CA GLU A 98 0.89 -14.82 4.02
C GLU A 98 2.40 -14.91 4.26
N ILE A 99 2.97 -14.03 5.12
CA ILE A 99 4.43 -13.83 5.21
C ILE A 99 5.19 -15.05 5.72
N ASN A 100 4.55 -15.91 6.52
CA ASN A 100 5.16 -17.16 7.00
C ASN A 100 5.56 -18.12 5.84
N ASN A 101 4.99 -17.91 4.65
CA ASN A 101 5.37 -18.65 3.44
C ASN A 101 6.66 -18.10 2.79
N TYR A 102 7.21 -17.00 3.31
CA TYR A 102 8.36 -16.28 2.76
C TYR A 102 9.45 -16.05 3.83
N PRO A 103 10.15 -17.11 4.29
CA PRO A 103 11.21 -16.93 5.29
C PRO A 103 12.29 -15.94 4.77
N PRO A 104 12.95 -15.20 5.67
CA PRO A 104 12.99 -15.38 7.12
C PRO A 104 11.90 -14.65 7.91
N TYR A 105 10.99 -13.93 7.25
CA TYR A 105 9.97 -13.15 7.94
C TYR A 105 8.88 -14.02 8.57
N THR A 106 8.31 -13.52 9.67
CA THR A 106 7.18 -14.15 10.36
C THR A 106 6.02 -13.17 10.51
N ASP A 107 4.84 -13.65 10.85
CA ASP A 107 3.65 -12.82 11.08
C ASP A 107 3.78 -11.84 12.26
N LYS A 108 4.82 -12.00 13.09
CA LYS A 108 5.15 -11.12 14.22
C LYS A 108 6.02 -9.93 13.83
N PHE A 109 6.17 -9.65 12.54
CA PHE A 109 7.00 -8.55 12.06
C PHE A 109 6.59 -7.19 12.63
N THR A 110 7.59 -6.33 12.81
CA THR A 110 7.43 -4.93 13.20
C THR A 110 7.41 -4.02 11.96
N ILE A 111 6.50 -3.05 11.96
CA ILE A 111 6.44 -2.05 10.87
C ILE A 111 7.30 -0.87 11.28
N TYR A 112 8.38 -0.64 10.54
CA TYR A 112 9.22 0.54 10.69
C TYR A 112 8.56 1.75 10.06
N ASP A 113 8.50 2.83 10.80
CA ASP A 113 8.13 4.12 10.23
C ASP A 113 9.34 4.81 9.54
N SER A 114 9.14 6.04 9.10
CA SER A 114 10.17 6.80 8.38
C SER A 114 11.38 7.13 9.27
N ASP A 115 11.16 7.35 10.56
CA ASP A 115 12.22 7.68 11.52
C ASP A 115 12.97 6.42 11.96
N ASP A 116 12.26 5.31 12.17
CA ASP A 116 12.87 4.00 12.43
C ASP A 116 13.80 3.59 11.28
N SER A 117 13.30 3.68 10.04
CA SER A 117 14.09 3.37 8.83
C SER A 117 15.33 4.26 8.72
N LYS A 118 15.19 5.56 9.01
CA LYS A 118 16.31 6.50 9.01
C LYS A 118 17.33 6.20 10.12
N GLN A 119 16.85 5.82 11.29
CA GLN A 119 17.72 5.45 12.41
C GLN A 119 18.52 4.18 12.07
N LEU A 120 17.88 3.19 11.43
CA LEU A 120 18.57 1.99 10.97
C LEU A 120 19.66 2.35 9.94
N VAL A 121 19.36 3.22 8.95
CA VAL A 121 20.37 3.70 7.99
C VAL A 121 21.55 4.35 8.71
N LYS A 122 21.32 5.19 9.73
CA LYS A 122 22.40 5.79 10.51
C LYS A 122 23.27 4.75 11.23
N ASN A 123 22.63 3.72 11.79
CA ASN A 123 23.37 2.64 12.47
C ASN A 123 24.24 1.87 11.46
N VAL A 124 23.70 1.55 10.30
CA VAL A 124 24.44 0.89 9.21
C VAL A 124 25.61 1.72 8.70
N LEU A 125 25.43 3.05 8.53
CA LEU A 125 26.50 3.95 8.14
C LEU A 125 27.66 3.91 9.15
N LYS A 126 27.36 3.94 10.45
CA LYS A 126 28.37 3.81 11.52
C LYS A 126 29.08 2.45 11.48
N GLU A 127 28.33 1.35 11.30
CA GLU A 127 28.88 0.01 11.21
C GLU A 127 29.86 -0.13 10.03
N LEU A 128 29.56 0.53 8.91
CA LEU A 128 30.42 0.56 7.73
C LEU A 128 31.52 1.64 7.78
N ASN A 129 31.65 2.37 8.89
CA ASN A 129 32.58 3.48 9.05
C ASN A 129 32.45 4.55 7.93
N LEU A 130 31.21 4.82 7.50
CA LEU A 130 30.90 5.85 6.49
C LEU A 130 30.49 7.17 7.17
N ASP A 131 31.05 8.28 6.69
CA ASP A 131 30.74 9.61 7.20
C ASP A 131 29.31 10.04 6.80
N ASP A 132 28.46 10.35 7.77
CA ASP A 132 27.07 10.75 7.57
C ASP A 132 26.92 12.14 6.92
N LYS A 133 27.97 12.96 6.90
CA LYS A 133 28.00 14.21 6.13
C LYS A 133 28.15 13.95 4.63
N GLN A 134 28.98 12.96 4.26
CA GLN A 134 29.16 12.55 2.88
C GLN A 134 28.00 11.66 2.41
N PHE A 135 27.55 10.72 3.26
CA PHE A 135 26.47 9.79 2.98
C PHE A 135 25.24 10.13 3.83
N GLN A 136 24.56 11.22 3.46
CA GLN A 136 23.42 11.70 4.24
C GLN A 136 22.34 10.60 4.39
N PRO A 137 21.92 10.27 5.64
CA PRO A 137 20.98 9.18 5.89
C PRO A 137 19.67 9.27 5.10
N ARG A 138 19.14 10.49 4.91
CA ARG A 138 17.94 10.71 4.09
C ARG A 138 18.14 10.39 2.62
N SER A 139 19.31 10.75 2.07
CA SER A 139 19.63 10.48 0.66
C SER A 139 19.80 8.98 0.43
N ILE A 140 20.48 8.28 1.33
CA ILE A 140 20.62 6.83 1.30
C ILE A 140 19.26 6.14 1.44
N GLN A 141 18.43 6.54 2.41
CA GLN A 141 17.07 6.02 2.59
C GLN A 141 16.23 6.20 1.31
N SER A 142 16.31 7.37 0.67
CA SER A 142 15.61 7.62 -0.60
C SER A 142 16.12 6.73 -1.73
N SER A 143 17.42 6.50 -1.82
CA SER A 143 18.02 5.61 -2.82
C SER A 143 17.56 4.16 -2.62
N ILE A 144 17.54 3.67 -1.38
CA ILE A 144 17.03 2.34 -1.03
C ILE A 144 15.54 2.22 -1.38
N SER A 145 14.74 3.24 -1.03
CA SER A 145 13.32 3.26 -1.34
C SER A 145 13.07 3.21 -2.86
N THR A 146 13.82 3.99 -3.63
CA THR A 146 13.74 4.00 -5.10
C THR A 146 14.12 2.62 -5.67
N ALA A 147 15.20 2.02 -5.18
CA ALA A 147 15.61 0.69 -5.61
C ALA A 147 14.52 -0.37 -5.30
N LYS A 148 13.94 -0.34 -4.10
CA LYS A 148 12.83 -1.25 -3.73
C LYS A 148 11.59 -1.04 -4.60
N ASN A 149 11.23 0.20 -4.93
CA ASN A 149 10.11 0.50 -5.83
C ASN A 149 10.35 -0.03 -7.26
N GLN A 150 11.62 -0.15 -7.67
CA GLN A 150 12.02 -0.76 -8.94
C GLN A 150 12.25 -2.28 -8.83
N LEU A 151 11.93 -2.89 -7.69
CA LEU A 151 12.16 -4.31 -7.38
C LEU A 151 13.63 -4.74 -7.52
N LEU A 152 14.57 -3.82 -7.29
CA LEU A 152 15.98 -4.10 -7.33
C LEU A 152 16.45 -4.67 -5.98
N SER A 153 17.07 -5.86 -6.02
CA SER A 153 17.81 -6.36 -4.85
C SER A 153 19.08 -5.52 -4.62
N PRO A 154 19.71 -5.59 -3.43
CA PRO A 154 21.00 -4.92 -3.18
C PRO A 154 22.05 -5.23 -4.23
N GLN A 155 22.12 -6.52 -4.68
CA GLN A 155 23.06 -6.96 -5.72
C GLN A 155 22.73 -6.36 -7.10
N ALA A 156 21.43 -6.26 -7.44
CA ALA A 156 21.00 -5.64 -8.70
C ALA A 156 21.29 -4.13 -8.70
N PHE A 157 21.01 -3.46 -7.57
CA PHE A 157 21.34 -2.06 -7.39
C PHE A 157 22.85 -1.80 -7.50
N ARG A 158 23.70 -2.65 -6.91
CA ARG A 158 25.16 -2.59 -7.04
C ARG A 158 25.62 -2.71 -8.49
N ARG A 159 25.04 -3.62 -9.29
CA ARG A 159 25.38 -3.74 -10.71
C ARG A 159 25.05 -2.47 -11.50
N GLN A 160 23.94 -1.81 -11.19
CA GLN A 160 23.58 -0.53 -11.81
C GLN A 160 24.46 0.65 -11.39
N ALA A 161 25.06 0.58 -10.19
CA ALA A 161 25.96 1.60 -9.68
C ALA A 161 27.22 1.79 -10.54
N GLY A 162 27.62 0.76 -11.30
CA GLY A 162 28.82 0.82 -12.15
C GLY A 162 30.06 1.23 -11.37
N GLY A 163 30.84 2.17 -11.91
CA GLY A 163 32.04 2.73 -11.29
C GLY A 163 31.79 3.90 -10.31
N ASN A 164 30.53 4.28 -10.05
CA ASN A 164 30.23 5.40 -9.17
C ASN A 164 30.43 5.02 -7.70
N PHE A 165 31.45 5.62 -7.07
CA PHE A 165 31.83 5.32 -5.68
C PHE A 165 30.68 5.54 -4.68
N TYR A 166 29.94 6.66 -4.81
CA TYR A 166 28.81 6.95 -3.91
C TYR A 166 27.72 5.88 -4.02
N ASN A 167 27.35 5.51 -5.24
CA ASN A 167 26.33 4.48 -5.47
C ASN A 167 26.78 3.09 -5.02
N GLN A 168 28.06 2.76 -5.15
CA GLN A 168 28.60 1.50 -4.62
C GLN A 168 28.51 1.46 -3.09
N LYS A 169 28.86 2.58 -2.41
CA LYS A 169 28.70 2.67 -0.95
C LYS A 169 27.22 2.65 -0.52
N ALA A 170 26.36 3.28 -1.29
CA ALA A 170 24.91 3.18 -1.06
C ALA A 170 24.40 1.74 -1.21
N ALA A 171 24.99 0.94 -2.13
CA ALA A 171 24.68 -0.47 -2.26
C ALA A 171 25.21 -1.32 -1.09
N ASP A 172 26.40 -0.97 -0.53
CA ASP A 172 26.89 -1.59 0.71
C ASP A 172 25.91 -1.35 1.87
N VAL A 173 25.43 -0.10 2.01
CA VAL A 173 24.44 0.25 3.03
C VAL A 173 23.13 -0.48 2.80
N TYR A 174 22.65 -0.58 1.56
CA TYR A 174 21.41 -1.27 1.25
C TYR A 174 21.49 -2.77 1.59
N ASP A 175 22.61 -3.42 1.29
CA ASP A 175 22.79 -4.85 1.59
C ASP A 175 22.75 -5.12 3.10
N LEU A 176 23.45 -4.29 3.89
CA LEU A 176 23.45 -4.42 5.34
C LEU A 176 22.12 -4.01 5.99
N TYR A 177 21.49 -2.95 5.48
CA TYR A 177 20.13 -2.55 5.86
C TYR A 177 19.13 -3.71 5.66
N ASP A 178 19.18 -4.37 4.51
CA ASP A 178 18.27 -5.48 4.20
C ASP A 178 18.51 -6.69 5.11
N LYS A 179 19.78 -6.97 5.47
CA LYS A 179 20.13 -7.99 6.46
C LYS A 179 19.57 -7.68 7.85
N HIS A 180 19.71 -6.45 8.32
CA HIS A 180 19.16 -6.03 9.62
C HIS A 180 17.63 -6.08 9.63
N MET A 181 16.97 -5.67 8.53
CA MET A 181 15.52 -5.79 8.41
C MET A 181 15.05 -7.24 8.52
N LYS A 182 15.77 -8.17 7.89
CA LYS A 182 15.47 -9.61 7.96
C LYS A 182 15.73 -10.23 9.35
N GLN A 183 16.73 -9.73 10.08
CA GLN A 183 17.06 -10.19 11.42
C GLN A 183 16.08 -9.68 12.48
N ASN A 184 15.59 -8.46 12.29
CA ASN A 184 14.67 -7.83 13.25
C ASN A 184 13.21 -8.20 13.00
N ASN A 185 12.93 -8.86 11.90
CA ASN A 185 11.61 -9.34 11.47
C ASN A 185 10.55 -8.22 11.45
#